data_ad95a9f5a23efc42aae10d5bc239aebc
#
_entry.id   ad95a9f5a23efc42aae10d5bc239aebc
#
_cell.length_a   1.000
_cell.length_b   1.000
_cell.length_c   1.000
_cell.angle_alpha   90.00
_cell.angle_beta   90.00
_cell.angle_gamma   90.00
#
_symmetry.space_group_name_H-M   'P 1'
#
loop_
_entity.id
_entity.type
_entity.pdbx_description
1 polymer ?
#
loop_
_entity_poly.entity_id
_entity_poly.type
_entity_poly.pdbx_seq_one_letter_code
_entity_poly.pdbx_strand_id
1 'polypeptide(L)'
;MITLYGIKNCDTVKKALKWCVDNNLPARLHDYRVDGLDKDWLINIEAILGWDKLVNKRSTTWRNLDSEIKDNLNRELALKVLLENPTLIKRPITVKDNVVLLGFNANEYVVKLK
;
A
#
# COMPACT_ATOMS: atom_id res chain seq x y z
N MET A 1 -10.10 13.80 -4.97
CA MET A 1 -8.97 13.90 -4.04
C MET A 1 -8.15 12.63 -4.07
N ILE A 2 -6.84 12.74 -3.99
CA ILE A 2 -5.93 11.60 -3.94
C ILE A 2 -5.84 11.10 -2.49
N THR A 3 -5.95 9.79 -2.30
CA THR A 3 -5.72 9.18 -0.99
C THR A 3 -4.52 8.24 -1.09
N LEU A 4 -3.55 8.43 -0.20
CA LEU A 4 -2.40 7.54 -0.09
C LEU A 4 -2.61 6.66 1.15
N TYR A 5 -2.57 5.35 0.96
CA TYR A 5 -2.73 4.37 2.03
C TYR A 5 -1.36 3.85 2.44
N GLY A 6 -1.07 3.93 3.72
CA GLY A 6 0.22 3.49 4.23
C GLY A 6 0.39 3.79 5.71
N ILE A 7 1.59 4.17 6.09
CA ILE A 7 1.91 4.59 7.46
C ILE A 7 2.71 5.89 7.42
N LYS A 8 2.55 6.71 8.44
CA LYS A 8 3.19 8.03 8.53
C LYS A 8 4.71 7.96 8.49
N ASN A 9 5.31 6.98 9.14
CA ASN A 9 6.77 6.83 9.26
C ASN A 9 7.35 5.96 8.13
N CYS A 10 7.07 6.33 6.89
CA CYS A 10 7.59 5.64 5.71
C CYS A 10 8.14 6.67 4.74
N ASP A 11 9.43 6.57 4.39
CA ASP A 11 10.09 7.54 3.50
C ASP A 11 9.42 7.61 2.14
N THR A 12 9.01 6.48 1.58
CA THR A 12 8.34 6.44 0.28
C THR A 12 6.98 7.14 0.33
N VAL A 13 6.23 6.95 1.43
CA VAL A 13 4.97 7.66 1.66
C VAL A 13 5.19 9.16 1.74
N LYS A 14 6.22 9.59 2.49
CA LYS A 14 6.57 11.02 2.61
C LYS A 14 6.93 11.63 1.26
N LYS A 15 7.71 10.91 0.45
CA LYS A 15 8.05 11.36 -0.91
C LYS A 15 6.83 11.51 -1.80
N ALA A 16 5.91 10.56 -1.74
CA ALA A 16 4.68 10.61 -2.54
C ALA A 16 3.80 11.79 -2.13
N LEU A 17 3.63 12.02 -0.83
CA LEU A 17 2.88 13.17 -0.32
C LEU A 17 3.50 14.49 -0.76
N LYS A 18 4.82 14.60 -0.65
CA LYS A 18 5.55 15.80 -1.08
C LYS A 18 5.37 16.05 -2.57
N TRP A 19 5.43 15.01 -3.37
CA TRP A 19 5.19 15.14 -4.81
C TRP A 19 3.81 15.72 -5.10
N CYS A 20 2.79 15.25 -4.39
CA CYS A 20 1.43 15.78 -4.54
C CYS A 20 1.36 17.26 -4.18
N VAL A 21 1.98 17.66 -3.07
CA VAL A 21 2.03 19.07 -2.64
C VAL A 21 2.75 19.93 -3.71
N ASP A 22 3.90 19.46 -4.16
CA ASP A 22 4.72 20.19 -5.14
C ASP A 22 4.01 20.35 -6.50
N ASN A 23 3.06 19.46 -6.80
CA ASN A 23 2.28 19.51 -8.04
C ASN A 23 0.87 20.08 -7.85
N ASN A 24 0.60 20.68 -6.70
CA ASN A 24 -0.68 21.30 -6.37
C ASN A 24 -1.87 20.32 -6.47
N LEU A 25 -1.65 19.05 -6.14
CA LEU A 25 -2.68 18.02 -6.14
C LEU A 25 -3.13 17.75 -4.70
N PRO A 26 -4.40 18.03 -4.36
CA PRO A 26 -4.91 17.72 -3.02
C PRO A 26 -4.79 16.22 -2.74
N ALA A 27 -4.16 15.89 -1.62
CA ALA A 27 -3.95 14.51 -1.21
C ALA A 27 -4.02 14.38 0.30
N ARG A 28 -4.46 13.20 0.76
CA ARG A 28 -4.49 12.89 2.18
C ARG A 28 -3.86 11.53 2.42
N LEU A 29 -3.34 11.32 3.62
CA LEU A 29 -2.82 10.03 4.06
C LEU A 29 -3.88 9.29 4.86
N HIS A 30 -4.17 8.06 4.45
CA HIS A 30 -4.87 7.09 5.27
C HIS A 30 -3.81 6.23 5.95
N ASP A 31 -3.60 6.45 7.25
CA ASP A 31 -2.59 5.71 8.01
C ASP A 31 -3.23 4.48 8.66
N TYR A 32 -2.79 3.29 8.29
CA TYR A 32 -3.36 2.03 8.81
C TYR A 32 -3.32 1.94 10.34
N ARG A 33 -2.35 2.60 10.97
CA ARG A 33 -2.19 2.57 12.44
C ARG A 33 -3.14 3.51 13.17
N VAL A 34 -3.63 4.53 12.48
CA VAL A 34 -4.51 5.55 13.04
C VAL A 34 -5.94 5.35 12.56
N ASP A 35 -6.11 5.16 11.25
CA ASP A 35 -7.41 5.10 10.60
C ASP A 35 -7.91 3.66 10.39
N GLY A 36 -7.05 2.67 10.69
CA GLY A 36 -7.40 1.27 10.57
C GLY A 36 -7.17 0.69 9.18
N LEU A 37 -7.32 -0.62 9.08
CA LEU A 37 -7.23 -1.37 7.83
C LEU A 37 -8.51 -2.16 7.64
N ASP A 38 -9.33 -1.74 6.68
CA ASP A 38 -10.61 -2.38 6.38
C ASP A 38 -10.41 -3.62 5.51
N LYS A 39 -11.00 -4.72 5.93
CA LYS A 39 -10.90 -6.01 5.23
C LYS A 39 -11.48 -5.94 3.83
N ASP A 40 -12.66 -5.35 3.67
CA ASP A 40 -13.33 -5.28 2.37
C ASP A 40 -12.54 -4.40 1.40
N TRP A 41 -11.97 -3.31 1.89
CA TRP A 41 -11.09 -2.45 1.10
C TRP A 41 -9.87 -3.24 0.61
N LEU A 42 -9.23 -4.01 1.50
CA LEU A 42 -8.05 -4.81 1.13
C LEU A 42 -8.38 -5.88 0.09
N ILE A 43 -9.53 -6.54 0.23
CA ILE A 43 -10.00 -7.53 -0.75
C ILE A 43 -10.16 -6.89 -2.12
N ASN A 44 -10.76 -5.69 -2.19
CA ASN A 44 -10.94 -4.96 -3.44
C ASN A 44 -9.61 -4.54 -4.06
N ILE A 45 -8.67 -4.07 -3.24
CA ILE A 45 -7.33 -3.69 -3.70
C ILE A 45 -6.56 -4.91 -4.22
N GLU A 46 -6.67 -6.04 -3.52
CA GLU A 46 -6.02 -7.28 -3.95
C GLU A 46 -6.57 -7.75 -5.30
N ALA A 47 -7.87 -7.60 -5.54
CA ALA A 47 -8.48 -7.96 -6.81
C ALA A 47 -7.91 -7.14 -7.98
N ILE A 48 -7.46 -5.92 -7.70
CA ILE A 48 -6.89 -5.02 -8.72
C ILE A 48 -5.39 -5.26 -8.91
N LEU A 49 -4.64 -5.35 -7.81
CA LEU A 49 -3.17 -5.36 -7.83
C LEU A 49 -2.55 -6.76 -7.75
N GLY A 50 -3.22 -7.70 -7.11
CA GLY A 50 -2.68 -9.02 -6.82
C GLY A 50 -1.95 -9.08 -5.48
N TRP A 51 -2.19 -10.17 -4.72
CA TRP A 51 -1.61 -10.33 -3.39
C TRP A 51 -0.08 -10.44 -3.41
N ASP A 52 0.48 -11.04 -4.44
CA ASP A 52 1.93 -11.19 -4.59
C ASP A 52 2.65 -9.86 -4.72
N LYS A 53 2.00 -8.86 -5.33
CA LYS A 53 2.53 -7.50 -5.44
C LYS A 53 2.34 -6.68 -4.16
N LEU A 54 1.29 -6.98 -3.39
CA LEU A 54 0.99 -6.28 -2.15
C LEU A 54 1.97 -6.64 -1.03
N VAL A 55 2.48 -7.87 -1.02
CA VAL A 55 3.40 -8.33 0.03
C VAL A 55 4.77 -7.72 -0.18
N ASN A 56 5.24 -6.94 0.81
CA ASN A 56 6.57 -6.34 0.76
C ASN A 56 7.62 -7.31 1.34
N LYS A 57 8.26 -8.07 0.47
CA LYS A 57 9.28 -9.06 0.84
C LYS A 57 10.59 -8.43 1.32
N ARG A 58 10.75 -7.13 1.20
CA ARG A 58 11.90 -6.38 1.70
C ARG A 58 11.71 -5.84 3.09
N SER A 59 10.51 -5.99 3.67
CA SER A 59 10.19 -5.45 4.98
C SER A 59 10.77 -6.31 6.10
N THR A 60 11.00 -5.68 7.25
CA THR A 60 11.36 -6.38 8.48
C THR A 60 10.26 -7.35 8.90
N THR A 61 9.00 -6.95 8.70
CA THR A 61 7.84 -7.79 9.00
C THR A 61 7.91 -9.11 8.22
N TRP A 62 8.25 -9.05 6.92
CA TRP A 62 8.42 -10.26 6.11
C TRP A 62 9.52 -11.17 6.67
N ARG A 63 10.66 -10.57 7.02
CA ARG A 63 11.80 -11.34 7.55
C ARG A 63 11.47 -12.06 8.84
N ASN A 64 10.57 -11.49 9.65
CA ASN A 64 10.18 -12.04 10.94
C ASN A 64 8.99 -13.00 10.86
N LEU A 65 8.41 -13.21 9.69
CA LEU A 65 7.34 -14.20 9.52
C LEU A 65 7.90 -15.61 9.59
N ASP A 66 7.10 -16.54 10.11
CA ASP A 66 7.44 -17.97 10.10
C ASP A 66 7.69 -18.44 8.67
N SER A 67 8.71 -19.25 8.49
CA SER A 67 9.02 -19.84 7.18
C SER A 67 7.86 -20.67 6.65
N GLU A 68 7.11 -21.33 7.54
CA GLU A 68 5.93 -22.11 7.17
C GLU A 68 4.87 -21.23 6.49
N ILE A 69 4.67 -20.01 6.98
CA ILE A 69 3.77 -19.04 6.36
C ILE A 69 4.30 -18.61 5.00
N LYS A 70 5.59 -18.24 4.93
CA LYS A 70 6.22 -17.78 3.69
C LYS A 70 6.16 -18.83 2.58
N ASP A 71 6.38 -20.09 2.95
CA ASP A 71 6.44 -21.19 2.00
C ASP A 71 5.07 -21.62 1.47
N ASN A 72 3.99 -21.26 2.15
CA ASN A 72 2.63 -21.69 1.84
C ASN A 72 1.69 -20.54 1.45
N LEU A 73 2.24 -19.37 1.13
CA LEU A 73 1.41 -18.23 0.77
C LEU A 73 0.54 -18.54 -0.45
N ASN A 74 -0.72 -18.17 -0.30
CA ASN A 74 -1.69 -18.12 -1.37
C ASN A 74 -2.55 -16.87 -1.12
N ARG A 75 -3.56 -16.64 -1.95
CA ARG A 75 -4.39 -15.45 -1.82
C ARG A 75 -5.03 -15.33 -0.44
N GLU A 76 -5.65 -16.40 0.06
CA GLU A 76 -6.37 -16.38 1.35
C GLU A 76 -5.42 -16.14 2.53
N LEU A 77 -4.30 -16.86 2.56
CA LEU A 77 -3.32 -16.70 3.63
C LEU A 77 -2.65 -15.32 3.55
N ALA A 78 -2.35 -14.84 2.36
CA ALA A 78 -1.77 -13.51 2.18
C ALA A 78 -2.70 -12.42 2.70
N LEU A 79 -3.99 -12.46 2.37
CA LEU A 79 -4.96 -11.48 2.88
C LEU A 79 -5.04 -11.50 4.41
N LYS A 80 -5.06 -12.68 5.00
CA LYS A 80 -5.07 -12.84 6.46
C LYS A 80 -3.83 -12.21 7.09
N VAL A 81 -2.66 -12.53 6.58
CA VAL A 81 -1.38 -12.05 7.12
C VAL A 81 -1.24 -10.54 6.93
N LEU A 82 -1.68 -10.00 5.80
CA LEU A 82 -1.66 -8.55 5.55
C LEU A 82 -2.58 -7.80 6.51
N LEU A 83 -3.75 -8.34 6.81
CA LEU A 83 -4.67 -7.74 7.78
C LEU A 83 -4.09 -7.73 9.20
N GLU A 84 -3.39 -8.79 9.58
CA GLU A 84 -2.75 -8.88 10.88
C GLU A 84 -1.47 -8.03 10.98
N ASN A 85 -0.83 -7.76 9.85
CA ASN A 85 0.45 -7.06 9.78
C ASN A 85 0.42 -5.98 8.69
N PRO A 86 -0.22 -4.83 8.96
CA PRO A 86 -0.32 -3.76 7.95
C PRO A 86 1.04 -3.27 7.42
N THR A 87 2.12 -3.38 8.22
CA THR A 87 3.47 -3.00 7.78
C THR A 87 4.03 -3.93 6.71
N LEU A 88 3.40 -5.07 6.48
CA LEU A 88 3.77 -6.00 5.41
C LEU A 88 3.24 -5.54 4.05
N ILE A 89 2.24 -4.67 4.02
CA ILE A 89 1.66 -4.14 2.78
C ILE A 89 2.64 -3.16 2.16
N LYS A 90 2.92 -3.33 0.88
CA LYS A 90 3.73 -2.39 0.11
C LYS A 90 3.09 -1.01 0.11
N ARG A 91 3.90 0.04 0.29
CA ARG A 91 3.40 1.41 0.50
C ARG A 91 4.08 2.40 -0.43
N PRO A 92 3.39 3.50 -0.75
CA PRO A 92 1.95 3.72 -0.55
C PRO A 92 1.11 2.99 -1.59
N ILE A 93 -0.17 2.78 -1.27
CA ILE A 93 -1.18 2.47 -2.28
C ILE A 93 -1.93 3.77 -2.51
N THR A 94 -1.86 4.29 -3.73
CA THR A 94 -2.40 5.60 -4.08
C THR A 94 -3.65 5.44 -4.91
N VAL A 95 -4.75 6.03 -4.44
CA VAL A 95 -6.06 5.91 -5.09
C VAL A 95 -6.58 7.29 -5.47
N LYS A 96 -6.98 7.43 -6.72
CA LYS A 96 -7.70 8.60 -7.23
C LYS A 96 -8.76 8.10 -8.21
N ASP A 97 -10.05 8.25 -7.85
CA ASP A 97 -11.16 7.73 -8.64
C ASP A 97 -10.95 6.22 -8.93
N ASN A 98 -10.83 5.84 -10.20
CA ASN A 98 -10.61 4.45 -10.61
C ASN A 98 -9.13 4.08 -10.75
N VAL A 99 -8.23 5.03 -10.46
CA VAL A 99 -6.79 4.79 -10.57
C VAL A 99 -6.25 4.26 -9.25
N VAL A 100 -5.53 3.13 -9.32
CA VAL A 100 -4.88 2.52 -8.16
C VAL A 100 -3.41 2.28 -8.52
N LEU A 101 -2.51 2.89 -7.76
CA LEU A 101 -1.07 2.80 -7.99
C LEU A 101 -0.37 2.20 -6.78
N LEU A 102 0.62 1.35 -7.02
CA LEU A 102 1.42 0.73 -5.98
C LEU A 102 2.82 1.31 -5.96
N GLY A 103 3.24 1.79 -4.79
CA GLY A 103 4.54 2.42 -4.62
C GLY A 103 4.56 3.87 -5.13
N PHE A 104 5.75 4.43 -5.23
CA PHE A 104 5.93 5.78 -5.74
C PHE A 104 6.85 5.79 -6.95
N ASN A 105 6.34 6.30 -8.07
CA ASN A 105 7.10 6.56 -9.28
C ASN A 105 6.59 7.88 -9.85
N ALA A 106 7.45 8.90 -9.87
CA ALA A 106 7.05 10.24 -10.28
C ALA A 106 6.52 10.26 -11.72
N ASN A 107 7.14 9.51 -12.63
CA ASN A 107 6.69 9.46 -14.03
C ASN A 107 5.30 8.84 -14.16
N GLU A 108 5.04 7.76 -13.42
CA GLU A 108 3.73 7.12 -13.38
C GLU A 108 2.68 8.07 -12.80
N TYR A 109 3.03 8.80 -11.74
CA TYR A 109 2.13 9.76 -11.11
C TYR A 109 1.76 10.90 -12.06
N VAL A 110 2.72 11.38 -12.84
CA VAL A 110 2.45 12.41 -13.87
C VAL A 110 1.41 11.90 -14.87
N VAL A 111 1.57 10.69 -15.35
CA VAL A 111 0.68 10.10 -16.36
C VAL A 111 -0.71 9.81 -15.80
N LYS A 112 -0.79 9.31 -14.56
CA LYS A 112 -2.04 8.77 -13.99
C LYS A 112 -2.80 9.74 -13.11
N LEU A 113 -2.12 10.69 -12.46
CA LEU A 113 -2.75 11.57 -11.48
C LEU A 113 -2.92 13.02 -11.95
N LYS A 114 -2.19 13.41 -12.97
CA LYS A 114 -2.31 14.75 -13.54
C LYS A 114 -3.32 14.86 -14.66
#